data_804c39bc4be5320d3e6aa849980b1b39
#
_entry.id   804c39bc4be5320d3e6aa849980b1b39
#
_cell.length_a   1.000
_cell.length_b   1.000
_cell.length_c   1.000
_cell.angle_alpha   90.00
_cell.angle_beta   90.00
_cell.angle_gamma   90.00
#
_symmetry.space_group_name_H-M   'P 1'
#
loop_
_entity.id
_entity.type
_entity.pdbx_description
1 polymer ?
#
loop_
_entity_poly.entity_id
_entity_poly.type
_entity_poly.pdbx_seq_one_letter_code
_entity_poly.pdbx_strand_id
1 'polypeptide(L)'
;MPPFSVYLFDIDGTLLDSAEDICGAILEVLAVTPCRTLQMADLKRYVGVHLLAMFRDLLQEYTGAQHEELIRNYRTVYPARQHRATRIYPGVREALAALSGRKSTATTKASTTARDILAQFGLEQYFDHVQGTDGFAYKPAPDVIHASLDALGARPQDCLFVGDAPADMDAGRRAGVKICAVRYGYGDPNELARWQPDYWVSDLRELLS
;
A
#
# COMPACT_ATOMS: atom_id res chain seq x y z
N MET A 1 -12.47 -3.26 19.23
CA MET A 1 -13.14 -2.92 17.93
C MET A 1 -14.10 -4.05 17.58
N PRO A 2 -15.32 -3.80 17.00
CA PRO A 2 -16.18 -4.90 16.59
C PRO A 2 -15.48 -5.77 15.53
N PRO A 3 -15.67 -7.10 15.56
CA PRO A 3 -15.07 -7.97 14.56
C PRO A 3 -15.72 -7.76 13.19
N PHE A 4 -14.89 -7.79 12.13
CA PHE A 4 -15.32 -7.74 10.75
C PHE A 4 -15.21 -9.13 10.11
N SER A 5 -16.08 -9.41 9.13
CA SER A 5 -16.01 -10.66 8.38
C SER A 5 -14.88 -10.65 7.37
N VAL A 6 -14.44 -9.44 6.96
CA VAL A 6 -13.36 -9.22 5.98
C VAL A 6 -12.46 -8.08 6.42
N TYR A 7 -11.18 -8.29 6.27
CA TYR A 7 -10.13 -7.28 6.46
C TYR A 7 -9.33 -7.14 5.17
N LEU A 8 -9.24 -5.91 4.68
CA LEU A 8 -8.33 -5.56 3.58
C LEU A 8 -7.17 -4.76 4.14
N PHE A 9 -5.97 -5.01 3.64
CA PHE A 9 -4.77 -4.31 4.10
C PHE A 9 -4.02 -3.70 2.92
N ASP A 10 -3.58 -2.45 3.07
CA ASP A 10 -2.44 -2.00 2.27
C ASP A 10 -1.15 -2.69 2.76
N ILE A 11 -0.08 -2.61 1.97
CA ILE A 11 1.19 -3.27 2.27
C ILE A 11 2.22 -2.28 2.78
N ASP A 12 2.54 -1.26 1.97
CA ASP A 12 3.64 -0.34 2.25
C ASP A 12 3.21 0.72 3.26
N GLY A 13 3.88 0.78 4.40
CA GLY A 13 3.48 1.67 5.50
C GLY A 13 2.41 1.09 6.42
N THR A 14 1.81 -0.05 6.05
CA THR A 14 0.76 -0.71 6.84
C THR A 14 1.22 -2.06 7.38
N LEU A 15 1.67 -2.97 6.54
CA LEU A 15 2.21 -4.27 6.94
C LEU A 15 3.74 -4.26 6.98
N LEU A 16 4.36 -3.52 6.05
CA LEU A 16 5.79 -3.48 5.84
C LEU A 16 6.31 -2.03 5.89
N ASP A 17 7.38 -1.84 6.67
CA ASP A 17 8.24 -0.65 6.55
C ASP A 17 9.18 -0.88 5.37
N SER A 18 8.80 -0.39 4.20
CA SER A 18 9.45 -0.62 2.91
C SER A 18 10.03 0.65 2.27
N ALA A 19 9.93 1.81 2.95
CA ALA A 19 10.30 3.09 2.37
C ALA A 19 11.74 3.14 1.89
N GLU A 20 12.70 2.53 2.60
CA GLU A 20 14.11 2.58 2.25
C GLU A 20 14.39 1.87 0.91
N ASP A 21 13.80 0.69 0.69
CA ASP A 21 13.96 -0.03 -0.58
C ASP A 21 13.22 0.65 -1.73
N ILE A 22 12.00 1.14 -1.49
CA ILE A 22 11.20 1.85 -2.49
C ILE A 22 11.88 3.16 -2.89
N CYS A 23 12.18 4.04 -1.93
CA CYS A 23 12.83 5.32 -2.22
C CYS A 23 14.22 5.15 -2.81
N GLY A 24 14.99 4.15 -2.35
CA GLY A 24 16.29 3.83 -2.91
C GLY A 24 16.22 3.39 -4.38
N ALA A 25 15.22 2.58 -4.76
CA ALA A 25 14.99 2.22 -6.16
C ALA A 25 14.56 3.44 -7.00
N ILE A 26 13.72 4.33 -6.44
CA ILE A 26 13.32 5.56 -7.11
C ILE A 26 14.53 6.47 -7.34
N LEU A 27 15.39 6.68 -6.34
CA LEU A 27 16.60 7.51 -6.47
C LEU A 27 17.54 6.97 -7.55
N GLU A 28 17.70 5.65 -7.64
CA GLU A 28 18.52 5.01 -8.67
C GLU A 28 17.98 5.28 -10.07
N VAL A 29 16.67 5.17 -10.27
CA VAL A 29 15.99 5.48 -11.52
C VAL A 29 16.09 6.98 -11.87
N LEU A 30 15.98 7.86 -10.86
CA LEU A 30 16.05 9.31 -11.05
C LEU A 30 17.47 9.84 -11.25
N ALA A 31 18.52 9.04 -11.01
CA ALA A 31 19.92 9.47 -11.08
C ALA A 31 20.33 10.07 -12.44
N VAL A 32 19.66 9.67 -13.52
CA VAL A 32 19.88 10.14 -14.90
C VAL A 32 18.87 11.19 -15.35
N THR A 33 18.07 11.73 -14.46
CA THR A 33 17.02 12.73 -14.74
C THR A 33 17.35 14.10 -14.10
N PRO A 34 16.60 15.17 -14.40
CA PRO A 34 16.72 16.44 -13.69
C PRO A 34 16.51 16.34 -12.17
N CYS A 35 15.80 15.31 -11.71
CA CYS A 35 15.51 15.06 -10.29
C CYS A 35 16.63 14.31 -9.53
N ARG A 36 17.83 14.17 -10.11
CA ARG A 36 18.98 13.45 -9.50
C ARG A 36 19.47 13.99 -8.15
N THR A 37 19.06 15.17 -7.77
CA THR A 37 19.43 15.82 -6.50
C THR A 37 18.48 15.53 -5.35
N LEU A 38 17.34 14.89 -5.63
CA LEU A 38 16.38 14.50 -4.59
C LEU A 38 17.01 13.53 -3.60
N GLN A 39 16.54 13.62 -2.37
CA GLN A 39 16.97 12.76 -1.27
C GLN A 39 15.83 11.83 -0.85
N MET A 40 16.15 10.82 -0.08
CA MET A 40 15.15 9.86 0.43
C MET A 40 13.99 10.54 1.19
N ALA A 41 14.29 11.59 1.94
CA ALA A 41 13.29 12.36 2.69
C ALA A 41 12.24 13.00 1.78
N ASP A 42 12.64 13.46 0.58
CA ASP A 42 11.75 14.08 -0.40
C ASP A 42 10.79 13.07 -1.02
N LEU A 43 11.18 11.79 -1.04
CA LEU A 43 10.45 10.72 -1.69
C LEU A 43 9.53 9.93 -0.75
N LYS A 44 9.70 10.02 0.56
CA LYS A 44 8.87 9.26 1.53
C LYS A 44 7.37 9.49 1.34
N ARG A 45 6.96 10.71 0.99
CA ARG A 45 5.56 11.06 0.74
C ARG A 45 4.94 10.32 -0.46
N TYR A 46 5.76 9.74 -1.32
CA TYR A 46 5.31 8.97 -2.48
C TYR A 46 5.22 7.46 -2.21
N VAL A 47 5.62 7.00 -1.04
CA VAL A 47 5.42 5.58 -0.69
C VAL A 47 3.93 5.30 -0.62
N GLY A 48 3.48 4.24 -1.30
CA GLY A 48 2.05 3.95 -1.48
C GLY A 48 1.37 4.67 -2.66
N VAL A 49 2.01 5.71 -3.23
CA VAL A 49 1.53 6.37 -4.44
C VAL A 49 1.88 5.53 -5.68
N HIS A 50 0.97 5.47 -6.65
CA HIS A 50 1.23 4.75 -7.89
C HIS A 50 2.38 5.39 -8.68
N LEU A 51 3.33 4.57 -9.19
CA LEU A 51 4.55 5.03 -9.85
C LEU A 51 4.33 6.06 -10.96
N LEU A 52 3.29 5.86 -11.80
CA LEU A 52 2.97 6.79 -12.87
C LEU A 52 2.56 8.17 -12.32
N ALA A 53 1.77 8.20 -11.25
CA ALA A 53 1.36 9.45 -10.62
C ALA A 53 2.56 10.19 -10.03
N MET A 54 3.44 9.47 -9.33
CA MET A 54 4.67 10.02 -8.77
C MET A 54 5.60 10.59 -9.86
N PHE A 55 5.90 9.82 -10.91
CA PHE A 55 6.78 10.32 -11.98
C PHE A 55 6.19 11.49 -12.76
N ARG A 56 4.87 11.54 -12.92
CA ARG A 56 4.19 12.72 -13.53
C ARG A 56 4.30 13.97 -12.65
N ASP A 57 4.24 13.81 -11.33
CA ASP A 57 4.41 14.93 -10.41
C ASP A 57 5.85 15.43 -10.39
N LEU A 58 6.83 14.53 -10.35
CA LEU A 58 8.26 14.86 -10.28
C LEU A 58 8.85 15.35 -11.60
N LEU A 59 8.35 14.89 -12.74
CA LEU A 59 8.92 15.10 -14.08
C LEU A 59 7.80 15.51 -15.07
N GLN A 60 7.17 16.64 -14.77
CA GLN A 60 6.00 17.15 -15.50
C GLN A 60 6.25 17.38 -17.00
N GLU A 61 7.50 17.71 -17.37
CA GLU A 61 7.92 17.93 -18.76
C GLU A 61 8.15 16.64 -19.57
N TYR A 62 8.12 15.47 -18.90
CA TYR A 62 8.36 14.19 -19.56
C TYR A 62 7.11 13.72 -20.30
N THR A 63 7.33 13.11 -21.47
CA THR A 63 6.27 12.45 -22.24
C THR A 63 5.79 11.17 -21.57
N GLY A 64 4.62 10.69 -21.98
CA GLY A 64 4.11 9.40 -21.50
C GLY A 64 5.10 8.24 -21.73
N ALA A 65 5.76 8.21 -22.89
CA ALA A 65 6.76 7.18 -23.20
C ALA A 65 7.98 7.22 -22.25
N GLN A 66 8.42 8.40 -21.88
CA GLN A 66 9.52 8.57 -20.90
C GLN A 66 9.09 8.13 -19.49
N HIS A 67 7.87 8.46 -19.06
CA HIS A 67 7.34 7.94 -17.79
C HIS A 67 7.24 6.41 -17.78
N GLU A 68 6.79 5.80 -18.87
CA GLU A 68 6.74 4.34 -18.99
C GLU A 68 8.14 3.71 -18.95
N GLU A 69 9.14 4.36 -19.52
CA GLU A 69 10.54 3.90 -19.42
C GLU A 69 11.04 3.93 -17.97
N LEU A 70 10.78 5.01 -17.23
CA LEU A 70 11.12 5.09 -15.81
C LEU A 70 10.44 3.98 -15.00
N ILE A 71 9.16 3.68 -15.29
CA ILE A 71 8.43 2.58 -14.64
C ILE A 71 9.07 1.24 -14.96
N ARG A 72 9.47 0.99 -16.22
CA ARG A 72 10.19 -0.25 -16.60
C ARG A 72 11.50 -0.37 -15.84
N ASN A 73 12.29 0.71 -15.77
CA ASN A 73 13.55 0.74 -15.04
C ASN A 73 13.32 0.46 -13.53
N TYR A 74 12.32 1.09 -12.91
CA TYR A 74 11.96 0.81 -11.53
C TYR A 74 11.60 -0.67 -11.30
N ARG A 75 10.82 -1.26 -12.21
CA ARG A 75 10.45 -2.69 -12.13
C ARG A 75 11.62 -3.65 -12.27
N THR A 76 12.76 -3.19 -12.76
CA THR A 76 14.02 -3.94 -12.78
C THR A 76 14.84 -3.71 -11.51
N VAL A 77 14.96 -2.45 -11.09
CA VAL A 77 15.78 -2.04 -9.94
C VAL A 77 15.19 -2.51 -8.62
N TYR A 78 13.89 -2.30 -8.42
CA TYR A 78 13.24 -2.57 -7.13
C TYR A 78 13.36 -4.04 -6.67
N PRO A 79 13.07 -5.07 -7.49
CA PRO A 79 13.29 -6.46 -7.11
C PRO A 79 14.77 -6.80 -6.88
N ALA A 80 15.70 -6.18 -7.62
CA ALA A 80 17.12 -6.41 -7.47
C ALA A 80 17.66 -5.98 -6.09
N ARG A 81 16.96 -5.10 -5.37
CA ARG A 81 17.27 -4.71 -4.00
C ARG A 81 16.96 -5.81 -2.98
N GLN A 82 16.20 -6.85 -3.37
CA GLN A 82 15.86 -8.02 -2.55
C GLN A 82 15.21 -7.67 -1.20
N HIS A 83 14.57 -6.50 -1.10
CA HIS A 83 13.91 -6.00 0.12
C HIS A 83 14.79 -6.04 1.37
N ARG A 84 16.09 -5.74 1.23
CA ARG A 84 17.08 -5.90 2.32
C ARG A 84 16.86 -4.95 3.49
N ALA A 85 16.33 -3.78 3.21
CA ALA A 85 16.00 -2.77 4.22
C ALA A 85 14.56 -2.86 4.72
N THR A 86 13.69 -3.57 4.00
CA THR A 86 12.27 -3.74 4.38
C THR A 86 12.13 -4.58 5.65
N ARG A 87 11.18 -4.20 6.49
CA ARG A 87 10.87 -4.91 7.77
C ARG A 87 9.36 -5.03 7.94
N ILE A 88 8.94 -6.06 8.64
CA ILE A 88 7.54 -6.19 9.09
C ILE A 88 7.35 -5.26 10.28
N TYR A 89 6.27 -4.48 10.28
CA TYR A 89 5.93 -3.69 11.47
C TYR A 89 5.62 -4.57 12.69
N PRO A 90 5.95 -4.11 13.91
CA PRO A 90 5.60 -4.81 15.15
C PRO A 90 4.09 -5.14 15.19
N GLY A 91 3.73 -6.31 15.72
CA GLY A 91 2.33 -6.72 15.89
C GLY A 91 1.61 -7.23 14.65
N VAL A 92 2.19 -7.08 13.44
CA VAL A 92 1.55 -7.49 12.17
C VAL A 92 1.29 -8.99 12.13
N ARG A 93 2.30 -9.82 12.44
CA ARG A 93 2.14 -11.29 12.39
C ARG A 93 1.10 -11.78 13.38
N GLU A 94 1.15 -11.26 14.60
CA GLU A 94 0.24 -11.61 15.67
C GLU A 94 -1.19 -11.21 15.33
N ALA A 95 -1.39 -10.02 14.81
CA ALA A 95 -2.71 -9.54 14.39
C ALA A 95 -3.27 -10.40 13.24
N LEU A 96 -2.48 -10.61 12.17
CA LEU A 96 -2.92 -11.39 11.01
C LEU A 96 -3.26 -12.84 11.39
N ALA A 97 -2.50 -13.45 12.30
CA ALA A 97 -2.74 -14.81 12.78
C ALA A 97 -4.01 -14.93 13.66
N ALA A 98 -4.31 -13.90 14.46
CA ALA A 98 -5.41 -13.94 15.41
C ALA A 98 -6.76 -13.44 14.84
N LEU A 99 -6.74 -12.59 13.81
CA LEU A 99 -7.97 -12.12 13.14
C LEU A 99 -8.71 -13.28 12.47
N SER A 100 -9.95 -13.51 12.88
CA SER A 100 -10.79 -14.61 12.39
C SER A 100 -11.47 -14.33 11.04
N GLY A 101 -11.57 -13.05 10.62
CA GLY A 101 -12.14 -12.67 9.33
C GLY A 101 -11.24 -13.05 8.14
N ARG A 102 -11.85 -13.20 6.95
CA ARG A 102 -11.10 -13.39 5.70
C ARG A 102 -10.24 -12.17 5.42
N LYS A 103 -9.09 -12.39 4.83
CA LYS A 103 -8.08 -11.35 4.60
C LYS A 103 -7.66 -11.27 3.14
N SER A 104 -7.60 -10.04 2.60
CA SER A 104 -6.96 -9.76 1.33
C SER A 104 -6.10 -8.49 1.43
N THR A 105 -5.25 -8.29 0.44
CA THR A 105 -4.57 -7.01 0.25
C THR A 105 -5.39 -6.09 -0.65
N ALA A 106 -5.14 -4.78 -0.55
CA ALA A 106 -5.65 -3.75 -1.47
C ALA A 106 -4.54 -2.71 -1.67
N THR A 107 -3.57 -3.03 -2.52
CA THR A 107 -2.32 -2.27 -2.69
C THR A 107 -2.17 -1.69 -4.10
N THR A 108 -1.39 -0.61 -4.24
CA THR A 108 -0.99 -0.05 -5.54
C THR A 108 0.05 -0.88 -6.28
N LYS A 109 0.67 -1.87 -5.62
CA LYS A 109 1.54 -2.85 -6.28
C LYS A 109 0.73 -3.73 -7.24
N ALA A 110 1.39 -4.29 -8.26
CA ALA A 110 0.81 -5.39 -9.03
C ALA A 110 0.65 -6.63 -8.13
N SER A 111 -0.37 -7.45 -8.36
CA SER A 111 -0.66 -8.65 -7.54
C SER A 111 0.52 -9.64 -7.48
N THR A 112 1.27 -9.80 -8.57
CA THR A 112 2.47 -10.63 -8.58
C THR A 112 3.52 -10.11 -7.62
N THR A 113 3.84 -8.81 -7.67
CA THR A 113 4.80 -8.16 -6.76
C THR A 113 4.33 -8.22 -5.31
N ALA A 114 3.02 -8.06 -5.07
CA ALA A 114 2.45 -8.17 -3.74
C ALA A 114 2.61 -9.58 -3.15
N ARG A 115 2.34 -10.63 -3.94
CA ARG A 115 2.55 -12.02 -3.53
C ARG A 115 4.02 -12.30 -3.22
N ASP A 116 4.91 -11.92 -4.13
CA ASP A 116 6.36 -12.17 -3.97
C ASP A 116 6.88 -11.58 -2.67
N ILE A 117 6.53 -10.32 -2.37
CA ILE A 117 6.97 -9.67 -1.13
C ILE A 117 6.34 -10.30 0.11
N LEU A 118 5.04 -10.61 0.08
CA LEU A 118 4.38 -11.27 1.20
C LEU A 118 4.96 -12.66 1.47
N ALA A 119 5.25 -13.44 0.41
CA ALA A 119 5.90 -14.74 0.52
C ALA A 119 7.30 -14.63 1.12
N GLN A 120 8.12 -13.67 0.63
CA GLN A 120 9.47 -13.43 1.16
C GLN A 120 9.47 -13.13 2.66
N PHE A 121 8.46 -12.39 3.15
CA PHE A 121 8.31 -12.07 4.58
C PHE A 121 7.47 -13.12 5.34
N GLY A 122 7.03 -14.20 4.70
CA GLY A 122 6.21 -15.25 5.32
C GLY A 122 4.86 -14.73 5.83
N LEU A 123 4.27 -13.76 5.12
CA LEU A 123 2.95 -13.20 5.43
C LEU A 123 1.84 -13.75 4.52
N GLU A 124 2.16 -14.28 3.34
CA GLU A 124 1.18 -14.74 2.35
C GLU A 124 0.20 -15.76 2.94
N GLN A 125 0.68 -16.63 3.81
CA GLN A 125 -0.12 -17.69 4.47
C GLN A 125 -1.31 -17.17 5.30
N TYR A 126 -1.32 -15.89 5.65
CA TYR A 126 -2.42 -15.28 6.43
C TYR A 126 -3.53 -14.72 5.55
N PHE A 127 -3.35 -14.71 4.24
CA PHE A 127 -4.29 -14.10 3.30
C PHE A 127 -5.06 -15.16 2.52
N ASP A 128 -6.37 -14.99 2.44
CA ASP A 128 -7.24 -15.80 1.60
C ASP A 128 -7.14 -15.39 0.12
N HIS A 129 -6.77 -14.12 -0.12
CA HIS A 129 -6.53 -13.56 -1.45
C HIS A 129 -5.47 -12.47 -1.39
N VAL A 130 -4.72 -12.29 -2.48
CA VAL A 130 -3.76 -11.18 -2.63
C VAL A 130 -4.14 -10.38 -3.86
N GLN A 131 -4.66 -9.16 -3.62
CA GLN A 131 -5.09 -8.24 -4.66
C GLN A 131 -4.15 -7.04 -4.73
N GLY A 132 -3.60 -6.83 -5.91
CA GLY A 132 -2.91 -5.61 -6.30
C GLY A 132 -3.67 -4.85 -7.38
N THR A 133 -3.08 -3.79 -7.90
CA THR A 133 -3.66 -2.98 -8.97
C THR A 133 -3.20 -3.51 -10.33
N ASP A 134 -4.07 -4.30 -10.99
CA ASP A 134 -3.78 -4.96 -12.26
C ASP A 134 -4.80 -4.55 -13.33
N GLY A 135 -4.45 -3.58 -14.16
CA GLY A 135 -5.23 -3.21 -15.33
C GLY A 135 -6.48 -2.35 -15.09
N PHE A 136 -6.67 -1.85 -13.87
CA PHE A 136 -7.73 -0.90 -13.49
C PHE A 136 -7.14 0.33 -12.78
N ALA A 137 -7.99 1.28 -12.39
CA ALA A 137 -7.53 2.51 -11.74
C ALA A 137 -6.94 2.24 -10.35
N TYR A 138 -5.80 2.88 -10.06
CA TYR A 138 -5.13 2.78 -8.76
C TYR A 138 -5.78 3.71 -7.72
N LYS A 139 -5.53 3.44 -6.42
CA LYS A 139 -5.97 4.31 -5.33
C LYS A 139 -5.60 5.78 -5.61
N PRO A 140 -6.50 6.74 -5.44
CA PRO A 140 -7.72 6.70 -4.62
C PRO A 140 -8.97 6.15 -5.35
N ALA A 141 -8.89 5.55 -6.53
CA ALA A 141 -10.01 4.83 -7.10
C ALA A 141 -10.33 3.57 -6.26
N PRO A 142 -11.62 3.20 -6.11
CA PRO A 142 -12.03 2.10 -5.25
C PRO A 142 -11.82 0.70 -5.87
N ASP A 143 -11.35 0.63 -7.10
CA ASP A 143 -11.32 -0.58 -7.94
C ASP A 143 -10.60 -1.75 -7.26
N VAL A 144 -9.43 -1.52 -6.65
CA VAL A 144 -8.67 -2.57 -5.96
C VAL A 144 -9.43 -3.12 -4.75
N ILE A 145 -10.23 -2.30 -4.07
CA ILE A 145 -11.07 -2.71 -2.95
C ILE A 145 -12.23 -3.56 -3.46
N HIS A 146 -12.92 -3.11 -4.53
CA HIS A 146 -14.01 -3.86 -5.15
C HIS A 146 -13.50 -5.21 -5.66
N ALA A 147 -12.36 -5.27 -6.35
CA ALA A 147 -11.76 -6.52 -6.81
C ALA A 147 -11.45 -7.48 -5.65
N SER A 148 -10.96 -6.96 -4.52
CA SER A 148 -10.72 -7.76 -3.30
C SER A 148 -12.01 -8.30 -2.70
N LEU A 149 -13.06 -7.47 -2.63
CA LEU A 149 -14.37 -7.87 -2.11
C LEU A 149 -15.02 -8.94 -3.00
N ASP A 150 -14.96 -8.75 -4.32
CA ASP A 150 -15.50 -9.70 -5.30
C ASP A 150 -14.80 -11.07 -5.19
N ALA A 151 -13.46 -11.06 -5.11
CA ALA A 151 -12.67 -12.28 -4.94
C ALA A 151 -12.99 -13.04 -3.63
N LEU A 152 -13.34 -12.29 -2.58
CA LEU A 152 -13.74 -12.86 -1.30
C LEU A 152 -15.27 -13.12 -1.21
N GLY A 153 -16.08 -12.75 -2.20
CA GLY A 153 -17.53 -12.84 -2.13
C GLY A 153 -18.10 -12.07 -0.93
N ALA A 154 -17.61 -10.85 -0.69
CA ALA A 154 -17.92 -10.05 0.50
C ALA A 154 -18.64 -8.75 0.15
N ARG A 155 -19.41 -8.22 1.11
CA ARG A 155 -20.10 -6.93 0.94
C ARG A 155 -19.30 -5.82 1.60
N PRO A 156 -19.34 -4.58 1.06
CA PRO A 156 -18.60 -3.44 1.62
C PRO A 156 -18.86 -3.20 3.12
N GLN A 157 -20.10 -3.32 3.58
CA GLN A 157 -20.49 -3.07 4.97
C GLN A 157 -19.89 -4.08 5.98
N ASP A 158 -19.43 -5.23 5.52
CA ASP A 158 -18.86 -6.30 6.35
C ASP A 158 -17.31 -6.22 6.38
N CYS A 159 -16.74 -5.17 5.77
CA CYS A 159 -15.32 -5.03 5.52
C CYS A 159 -14.70 -3.83 6.26
N LEU A 160 -13.49 -4.06 6.80
CA LEU A 160 -12.58 -3.03 7.28
C LEU A 160 -11.36 -2.96 6.34
N PHE A 161 -11.11 -1.78 5.78
CA PHE A 161 -9.86 -1.51 5.05
C PHE A 161 -8.88 -0.76 5.95
N VAL A 162 -7.68 -1.30 6.10
CA VAL A 162 -6.59 -0.79 6.93
C VAL A 162 -5.48 -0.24 6.05
N GLY A 163 -5.12 1.02 6.25
CA GLY A 163 -4.10 1.69 5.46
C GLY A 163 -3.47 2.86 6.19
N ASP A 164 -2.42 3.45 5.60
CA ASP A 164 -1.66 4.54 6.19
C ASP A 164 -1.65 5.82 5.34
N ALA A 165 -2.15 5.77 4.11
CA ALA A 165 -2.10 6.89 3.17
C ALA A 165 -3.47 7.58 2.96
N PRO A 166 -3.52 8.89 2.64
CA PRO A 166 -4.75 9.55 2.22
C PRO A 166 -5.49 8.84 1.08
N ALA A 167 -4.73 8.25 0.14
CA ALA A 167 -5.31 7.49 -0.98
C ALA A 167 -6.05 6.23 -0.52
N ASP A 168 -5.63 5.60 0.60
CA ASP A 168 -6.32 4.46 1.19
C ASP A 168 -7.66 4.89 1.78
N MET A 169 -7.64 5.97 2.52
CA MET A 169 -8.84 6.51 3.17
C MET A 169 -9.89 6.91 2.13
N ASP A 170 -9.47 7.62 1.07
CA ASP A 170 -10.36 8.02 -0.02
C ASP A 170 -10.91 6.81 -0.78
N ALA A 171 -10.06 5.86 -1.15
CA ALA A 171 -10.49 4.62 -1.82
C ALA A 171 -11.48 3.83 -0.97
N GLY A 172 -11.22 3.68 0.33
CA GLY A 172 -12.13 3.00 1.26
C GLY A 172 -13.49 3.69 1.38
N ARG A 173 -13.50 5.02 1.48
CA ARG A 173 -14.77 5.80 1.50
C ARG A 173 -15.56 5.64 0.21
N ARG A 174 -14.91 5.71 -0.94
CA ARG A 174 -15.56 5.52 -2.25
C ARG A 174 -16.08 4.09 -2.44
N ALA A 175 -15.39 3.10 -1.89
CA ALA A 175 -15.83 1.70 -1.93
C ALA A 175 -16.96 1.40 -0.92
N GLY A 176 -17.28 2.32 0.00
CA GLY A 176 -18.30 2.14 1.02
C GLY A 176 -17.94 1.17 2.14
N VAL A 177 -16.63 0.90 2.34
CA VAL A 177 -16.13 0.08 3.44
C VAL A 177 -15.82 0.94 4.68
N LYS A 178 -15.71 0.29 5.85
CA LYS A 178 -15.12 0.93 7.03
C LYS A 178 -13.63 1.12 6.83
N ILE A 179 -13.07 2.24 7.33
CA ILE A 179 -11.65 2.55 7.19
C ILE A 179 -10.97 2.67 8.55
N CYS A 180 -9.78 2.09 8.63
CA CYS A 180 -8.89 2.18 9.78
C CYS A 180 -7.54 2.77 9.34
N ALA A 181 -7.15 3.89 9.96
CA ALA A 181 -5.85 4.49 9.72
C ALA A 181 -4.83 3.98 10.74
N VAL A 182 -3.66 3.56 10.27
CA VAL A 182 -2.52 3.26 11.15
C VAL A 182 -1.71 4.53 11.39
N ARG A 183 -1.19 4.70 12.62
CA ARG A 183 -0.44 5.90 13.04
C ARG A 183 1.06 5.79 12.81
N TYR A 184 1.56 4.61 12.54
CA TYR A 184 3.00 4.31 12.41
C TYR A 184 3.49 4.32 10.96
N GLY A 185 2.58 4.46 9.99
CA GLY A 185 2.90 4.48 8.56
C GLY A 185 3.53 5.81 8.10
N TYR A 186 3.47 6.05 6.80
CA TYR A 186 4.12 7.21 6.17
C TYR A 186 3.20 8.43 6.04
N GLY A 187 1.88 8.25 6.13
CA GLY A 187 0.91 9.33 6.00
C GLY A 187 0.92 10.28 7.20
N ASP A 188 0.72 11.57 6.93
CA ASP A 188 0.55 12.56 7.99
C ASP A 188 -0.80 12.33 8.71
N PRO A 189 -0.80 12.11 10.03
CA PRO A 189 -2.05 11.91 10.79
C PRO A 189 -3.07 13.05 10.64
N ASN A 190 -2.62 14.31 10.45
CA ASN A 190 -3.52 15.44 10.23
C ASN A 190 -4.20 15.38 8.85
N GLU A 191 -3.50 14.89 7.83
CA GLU A 191 -4.09 14.66 6.52
C GLU A 191 -5.07 13.48 6.55
N LEU A 192 -4.69 12.37 7.17
CA LEU A 192 -5.55 11.20 7.34
C LEU A 192 -6.84 11.55 8.11
N ALA A 193 -6.76 12.40 9.14
CA ALA A 193 -7.92 12.83 9.94
C ALA A 193 -8.99 13.56 9.12
N ARG A 194 -8.63 14.20 8.00
CA ARG A 194 -9.59 14.84 7.09
C ARG A 194 -10.59 13.86 6.47
N TRP A 195 -10.19 12.59 6.35
CA TRP A 195 -11.02 11.51 5.84
C TRP A 195 -11.92 10.88 6.92
N GLN A 196 -11.79 11.35 8.18
CA GLN A 196 -12.56 10.87 9.33
C GLN A 196 -12.54 9.32 9.41
N PRO A 197 -11.36 8.68 9.56
CA PRO A 197 -11.30 7.23 9.68
C PRO A 197 -12.24 6.73 10.79
N ASP A 198 -12.93 5.61 10.55
CA ASP A 198 -13.81 5.01 11.54
C ASP A 198 -13.03 4.53 12.77
N TYR A 199 -11.77 4.12 12.53
CA TYR A 199 -10.86 3.63 13.55
C TYR A 199 -9.44 4.13 13.33
N TRP A 200 -8.68 4.17 14.44
CA TRP A 200 -7.26 4.46 14.46
C TRP A 200 -6.54 3.41 15.30
N VAL A 201 -5.39 2.92 14.81
CA VAL A 201 -4.53 2.01 15.56
C VAL A 201 -3.09 2.46 15.52
N SER A 202 -2.37 2.29 16.63
CA SER A 202 -0.93 2.50 16.74
C SER A 202 -0.16 1.18 16.65
N ASP A 203 -0.87 0.06 16.76
CA ASP A 203 -0.38 -1.30 16.59
C ASP A 203 -1.52 -2.15 16.02
N LEU A 204 -1.23 -3.02 15.06
CA LEU A 204 -2.29 -3.84 14.43
C LEU A 204 -2.98 -4.80 15.42
N ARG A 205 -2.35 -5.13 16.54
CA ARG A 205 -2.98 -5.95 17.60
C ARG A 205 -4.20 -5.26 18.23
N GLU A 206 -4.32 -3.94 18.11
CA GLU A 206 -5.52 -3.21 18.55
C GLU A 206 -6.77 -3.56 17.74
N LEU A 207 -6.63 -4.19 16.58
CA LEU A 207 -7.76 -4.74 15.81
C LEU A 207 -8.43 -5.91 16.52
N LEU A 208 -7.75 -6.54 17.50
CA LEU A 208 -8.23 -7.72 18.25
C LEU A 208 -9.04 -7.35 19.50
N SER A 209 -9.08 -6.06 19.88
CA SER A 209 -9.68 -5.57 21.12
C SER A 209 -11.07 -4.97 20.93
#